data_78cdb84d475cb67ef273c9253e84de6b
#
_entry.id   78cdb84d475cb67ef273c9253e84de6b
#
_cell.length_a   1.000
_cell.length_b   1.000
_cell.length_c   1.000
_cell.angle_alpha   90.00
_cell.angle_beta   90.00
_cell.angle_gamma   90.00
#
_symmetry.space_group_name_H-M   'P 1'
#
loop_
_entity.id
_entity.type
_entity.pdbx_description
1 polymer ?
#
loop_
_entity_poly.entity_id
_entity_poly.type
_entity_poly.pdbx_seq_one_letter_code
_entity_poly.pdbx_strand_id
1 'polypeptide(L)'
;MKLLRQFAPAATCAALLAASFSSAQNFSEIKPSPQQVAWQDLEFGVILHFSTNTFLDREWGDGSADPKVFNPTQFDPDQWMQAIQASGAKYVVLVAKHHDGFCLWPTGQTDYSIKKSPWKDGKGDIVGDVARSARKYGLKFGVYLSPWDRHDPRYQDPVAYDKYYLSELEELASHYGDLVEFWLDGAGSGGHVYDFKKIIETLRTYQPNTLVFADTGLFEYGDARWVGTESGRVPYENWNVIDRHGYLRWRPVEADTPLRDLHWFWHPNDDKSLKSLDELLTTYDQTVGHGAQLMLGVAPDNRGLIPDSDATRLKEFGEAIRARYAHNLALEHIATSAEQAAALDGDPDTFWSAPNGSHHATLEVNFPRPITFNRALTMEWLNDGQHVQKYAVEIWDVQASKWKKIAEAQAIGHKKIDTFTPVTASRVRLNIESSSSEAHIREFQLYLIHGAETTAP
;
A
#
# COMPACT_ATOMS: atom_id res chain seq x y z
N MET A 1 -69.00 58.48 -19.41
CA MET A 1 -67.85 57.79 -19.83
C MET A 1 -67.01 57.43 -18.62
N LYS A 2 -67.17 56.20 -18.10
CA LYS A 2 -66.39 55.69 -16.93
C LYS A 2 -65.51 54.56 -17.38
N LEU A 3 -64.21 54.68 -17.24
CA LEU A 3 -63.24 53.64 -17.45
C LEU A 3 -63.25 52.66 -16.27
N LEU A 4 -63.52 51.41 -16.54
CA LEU A 4 -63.31 50.31 -15.61
C LEU A 4 -61.87 49.83 -15.68
N ARG A 5 -61.15 49.96 -14.60
CA ARG A 5 -59.83 49.32 -14.39
C ARG A 5 -60.09 47.90 -13.84
N GLN A 6 -59.62 46.89 -14.58
CA GLN A 6 -59.57 45.52 -14.07
C GLN A 6 -58.29 45.34 -13.29
N PHE A 7 -58.40 44.90 -12.05
CA PHE A 7 -57.28 44.43 -11.24
C PHE A 7 -57.16 42.92 -11.44
N ALA A 8 -55.97 42.48 -11.91
CA ALA A 8 -55.62 41.06 -11.90
C ALA A 8 -54.92 40.72 -10.57
N PRO A 9 -55.20 39.58 -9.94
CA PRO A 9 -54.49 39.18 -8.73
C PRO A 9 -53.12 38.64 -9.06
N ALA A 10 -52.10 39.17 -8.43
CA ALA A 10 -50.72 38.64 -8.45
C ALA A 10 -50.70 37.32 -7.63
N ALA A 11 -50.47 36.21 -8.30
CA ALA A 11 -50.18 34.93 -7.64
C ALA A 11 -48.70 34.94 -7.17
N THR A 12 -48.53 35.02 -5.88
CA THR A 12 -47.19 34.87 -5.25
C THR A 12 -46.84 33.40 -5.19
N CYS A 13 -45.98 32.90 -6.11
CA CYS A 13 -45.33 31.60 -5.99
C CYS A 13 -44.27 31.70 -4.90
N ALA A 14 -44.55 31.19 -3.70
CA ALA A 14 -43.57 30.91 -2.69
C ALA A 14 -42.76 29.64 -3.11
N ALA A 15 -41.61 29.81 -3.69
CA ALA A 15 -40.65 28.73 -3.92
C ALA A 15 -40.08 28.29 -2.57
N LEU A 16 -40.54 27.16 -2.06
CA LEU A 16 -39.89 26.44 -0.96
C LEU A 16 -38.56 25.91 -1.47
N LEU A 17 -37.46 26.61 -1.18
CA LEU A 17 -36.13 26.10 -1.24
C LEU A 17 -35.99 25.05 -0.13
N ALA A 18 -36.18 23.77 -0.47
CA ALA A 18 -35.73 22.67 0.35
C ALA A 18 -34.21 22.68 0.35
N ALA A 19 -33.63 23.31 1.37
CA ALA A 19 -32.21 23.15 1.65
C ALA A 19 -32.00 21.67 2.05
N SER A 20 -31.49 20.89 1.13
CA SER A 20 -30.93 19.58 1.44
C SER A 20 -29.75 19.82 2.34
N PHE A 21 -29.92 19.68 3.66
CA PHE A 21 -28.81 19.56 4.58
C PHE A 21 -28.14 18.22 4.24
N SER A 22 -27.14 18.25 3.38
CA SER A 22 -26.12 17.22 3.36
C SER A 22 -25.48 17.26 4.74
N SER A 23 -25.78 16.28 5.60
CA SER A 23 -25.03 16.11 6.84
C SER A 23 -23.57 15.96 6.44
N ALA A 24 -22.71 16.88 6.89
CA ALA A 24 -21.27 16.72 6.68
C ALA A 24 -20.85 15.37 7.26
N GLN A 25 -20.15 14.56 6.47
CA GLN A 25 -19.62 13.28 6.95
C GLN A 25 -18.69 13.56 8.15
N ASN A 26 -18.85 12.79 9.21
CA ASN A 26 -17.97 12.88 10.36
C ASN A 26 -16.76 11.97 10.13
N PHE A 27 -15.55 12.50 10.32
CA PHE A 27 -14.29 11.75 10.20
C PHE A 27 -14.29 10.45 11.01
N SER A 28 -14.85 10.47 12.22
CA SER A 28 -14.93 9.31 13.11
C SER A 28 -15.87 8.19 12.64
N GLU A 29 -16.71 8.47 11.64
CA GLU A 29 -17.65 7.47 11.08
C GLU A 29 -17.06 6.72 9.88
N ILE A 30 -15.91 7.17 9.37
CA ILE A 30 -15.26 6.56 8.20
C ILE A 30 -14.38 5.40 8.65
N LYS A 31 -14.75 4.20 8.19
CA LYS A 31 -14.11 2.94 8.55
C LYS A 31 -13.57 2.23 7.30
N PRO A 32 -12.51 1.41 7.46
CA PRO A 32 -12.06 0.52 6.40
C PRO A 32 -13.05 -0.60 6.13
N SER A 33 -13.00 -1.17 4.94
CA SER A 33 -13.54 -2.50 4.71
C SER A 33 -12.63 -3.56 5.34
N PRO A 34 -13.14 -4.78 5.65
CA PRO A 34 -12.30 -5.88 6.13
C PRO A 34 -11.14 -6.20 5.17
N GLN A 35 -11.34 -6.04 3.87
CA GLN A 35 -10.32 -6.26 2.85
C GLN A 35 -9.18 -5.21 2.93
N GLN A 36 -9.53 -3.95 3.21
CA GLN A 36 -8.54 -2.90 3.40
C GLN A 36 -7.69 -3.13 4.67
N VAL A 37 -8.30 -3.57 5.78
CA VAL A 37 -7.56 -3.94 6.99
C VAL A 37 -6.63 -5.11 6.71
N ALA A 38 -7.16 -6.20 6.12
CA ALA A 38 -6.37 -7.39 5.82
C ALA A 38 -5.20 -7.11 4.85
N TRP A 39 -5.37 -6.14 3.94
CA TRP A 39 -4.30 -5.71 3.05
C TRP A 39 -3.27 -4.85 3.79
N GLN A 40 -3.70 -3.91 4.64
CA GLN A 40 -2.78 -3.11 5.46
C GLN A 40 -1.93 -4.00 6.39
N ASP A 41 -2.47 -5.11 6.90
CA ASP A 41 -1.75 -6.10 7.71
C ASP A 41 -0.65 -6.84 6.93
N LEU A 42 -0.62 -6.77 5.61
CA LEU A 42 0.47 -7.31 4.80
C LEU A 42 1.71 -6.42 4.81
N GLU A 43 1.55 -5.11 4.98
CA GLU A 43 2.60 -4.08 5.13
C GLU A 43 3.58 -3.94 3.95
N PHE A 44 4.01 -5.06 3.35
CA PHE A 44 5.07 -5.08 2.37
C PHE A 44 4.79 -6.10 1.26
N GLY A 45 4.80 -5.62 0.02
CA GLY A 45 4.69 -6.39 -1.22
C GLY A 45 5.82 -6.10 -2.20
N VAL A 46 5.91 -6.95 -3.22
CA VAL A 46 6.84 -6.79 -4.34
C VAL A 46 6.06 -6.72 -5.64
N ILE A 47 6.41 -5.77 -6.52
CA ILE A 47 5.91 -5.71 -7.89
C ILE A 47 6.99 -6.14 -8.88
N LEU A 48 6.63 -7.07 -9.77
CA LEU A 48 7.55 -7.68 -10.74
C LEU A 48 7.33 -7.10 -12.13
N HIS A 49 8.38 -6.46 -12.66
CA HIS A 49 8.42 -5.94 -14.03
C HIS A 49 9.25 -6.87 -14.90
N PHE A 50 8.59 -7.55 -15.84
CA PHE A 50 9.22 -8.49 -16.76
C PHE A 50 8.42 -8.53 -18.06
N SER A 51 8.96 -8.05 -19.18
CA SER A 51 8.29 -8.04 -20.50
C SER A 51 9.30 -7.95 -21.62
N THR A 52 8.85 -7.62 -22.84
CA THR A 52 9.72 -7.28 -23.98
C THR A 52 10.72 -6.16 -23.64
N ASN A 53 10.37 -5.26 -22.72
CA ASN A 53 11.22 -4.17 -22.26
C ASN A 53 12.53 -4.68 -21.65
N THR A 54 12.48 -5.77 -20.84
CA THR A 54 13.65 -6.45 -20.28
C THR A 54 14.65 -6.88 -21.34
N PHE A 55 14.17 -7.34 -22.51
CA PHE A 55 15.02 -7.82 -23.61
C PHE A 55 15.52 -6.71 -24.52
N LEU A 56 14.89 -5.55 -24.47
CA LEU A 56 15.21 -4.40 -25.31
C LEU A 56 15.95 -3.28 -24.57
N ASP A 57 16.27 -3.50 -23.28
CA ASP A 57 16.96 -2.52 -22.44
C ASP A 57 16.18 -1.18 -22.40
N ARG A 58 14.89 -1.25 -22.01
CA ARG A 58 13.97 -0.10 -22.00
C ARG A 58 13.09 -0.09 -20.76
N GLU A 59 12.85 1.11 -20.22
CA GLU A 59 11.83 1.31 -19.18
C GLU A 59 10.41 1.37 -19.79
N TRP A 60 10.24 2.05 -20.90
CA TRP A 60 8.97 2.21 -21.58
C TRP A 60 9.06 1.77 -23.04
N GLY A 61 8.41 0.66 -23.36
CA GLY A 61 8.22 0.22 -24.73
C GLY A 61 7.22 1.12 -25.49
N ASP A 62 7.37 1.20 -26.78
CA ASP A 62 6.50 1.99 -27.67
C ASP A 62 5.37 1.15 -28.32
N GLY A 63 5.26 -0.12 -27.95
CA GLY A 63 4.28 -1.06 -28.53
C GLY A 63 4.68 -1.66 -29.87
N SER A 64 5.90 -1.38 -30.37
CA SER A 64 6.36 -1.86 -31.68
C SER A 64 7.29 -3.08 -31.62
N ALA A 65 7.60 -3.59 -30.42
CA ALA A 65 8.49 -4.73 -30.24
C ALA A 65 7.97 -5.99 -30.94
N ASP A 66 8.83 -6.72 -31.66
CA ASP A 66 8.46 -8.07 -32.14
C ASP A 66 8.32 -9.00 -30.93
N PRO A 67 7.18 -9.68 -30.71
CA PRO A 67 7.01 -10.68 -29.66
C PRO A 67 8.13 -11.74 -29.59
N LYS A 68 8.85 -11.96 -30.66
CA LYS A 68 9.97 -12.90 -30.72
C LYS A 68 11.16 -12.50 -29.87
N VAL A 69 11.28 -11.25 -29.46
CA VAL A 69 12.36 -10.80 -28.56
C VAL A 69 12.18 -11.39 -27.15
N PHE A 70 10.94 -11.69 -26.76
CA PHE A 70 10.63 -12.28 -25.46
C PHE A 70 10.96 -13.78 -25.45
N ASN A 71 12.14 -14.14 -24.95
CA ASN A 71 12.59 -15.52 -24.91
C ASN A 71 13.49 -15.83 -23.70
N PRO A 72 12.94 -15.85 -22.48
CA PRO A 72 13.72 -16.17 -21.28
C PRO A 72 14.20 -17.62 -21.33
N THR A 73 15.51 -17.83 -21.18
CA THR A 73 16.14 -19.16 -21.34
C THR A 73 16.17 -20.00 -20.06
N GLN A 74 15.98 -19.35 -18.90
CA GLN A 74 16.08 -19.96 -17.56
C GLN A 74 14.95 -19.55 -16.64
N PHE A 75 13.77 -19.18 -17.19
CA PHE A 75 12.63 -18.73 -16.41
C PHE A 75 12.32 -19.70 -15.28
N ASP A 76 12.44 -19.21 -14.04
CA ASP A 76 12.17 -19.95 -12.82
C ASP A 76 11.37 -19.10 -11.82
N PRO A 77 10.04 -19.23 -11.80
CA PRO A 77 9.19 -18.47 -10.87
C PRO A 77 9.39 -18.91 -9.41
N ASP A 78 9.92 -20.10 -9.15
CA ASP A 78 10.24 -20.54 -7.79
C ASP A 78 11.43 -19.77 -7.23
N GLN A 79 12.46 -19.52 -8.03
CA GLN A 79 13.60 -18.66 -7.64
C GLN A 79 13.12 -17.24 -7.33
N TRP A 80 12.16 -16.70 -8.12
CA TRP A 80 11.58 -15.38 -7.83
C TRP A 80 10.91 -15.38 -6.46
N MET A 81 10.04 -16.35 -6.19
CA MET A 81 9.29 -16.41 -4.93
C MET A 81 10.20 -16.65 -3.73
N GLN A 82 11.27 -17.41 -3.88
CA GLN A 82 12.27 -17.61 -2.82
C GLN A 82 12.97 -16.29 -2.45
N ALA A 83 13.41 -15.52 -3.45
CA ALA A 83 14.03 -14.21 -3.22
C ALA A 83 13.05 -13.23 -2.56
N ILE A 84 11.81 -13.18 -3.04
CA ILE A 84 10.75 -12.30 -2.48
C ILE A 84 10.40 -12.71 -1.05
N GLN A 85 10.19 -14.00 -0.78
CA GLN A 85 9.90 -14.49 0.57
C GLN A 85 11.05 -14.17 1.54
N ALA A 86 12.31 -14.27 1.10
CA ALA A 86 13.48 -13.96 1.92
C ALA A 86 13.49 -12.49 2.37
N SER A 87 12.97 -11.56 1.56
CA SER A 87 12.84 -10.14 1.91
C SER A 87 11.83 -9.86 3.03
N GLY A 88 10.93 -10.79 3.31
CA GLY A 88 9.84 -10.63 4.27
C GLY A 88 8.54 -10.13 3.66
N ALA A 89 8.49 -9.88 2.35
CA ALA A 89 7.26 -9.52 1.64
C ALA A 89 6.18 -10.60 1.81
N LYS A 90 4.92 -10.17 1.83
CA LYS A 90 3.76 -11.03 2.07
C LYS A 90 2.97 -11.32 0.80
N TYR A 91 3.17 -10.53 -0.24
CA TYR A 91 2.49 -10.68 -1.51
C TYR A 91 3.37 -10.20 -2.66
N VAL A 92 2.97 -10.61 -3.85
CA VAL A 92 3.62 -10.23 -5.10
C VAL A 92 2.56 -9.80 -6.12
N VAL A 93 2.80 -8.68 -6.80
CA VAL A 93 2.03 -8.21 -7.94
C VAL A 93 2.85 -8.43 -9.19
N LEU A 94 2.30 -9.12 -10.19
CA LEU A 94 2.95 -9.29 -11.49
C LEU A 94 2.40 -8.28 -12.49
N VAL A 95 3.26 -7.54 -13.15
CA VAL A 95 2.91 -6.72 -14.32
C VAL A 95 2.59 -7.66 -15.49
N ALA A 96 1.30 -8.01 -15.63
CA ALA A 96 0.84 -8.92 -16.67
C ALA A 96 0.84 -8.27 -18.07
N LYS A 97 0.54 -6.96 -18.13
CA LYS A 97 0.66 -6.11 -19.32
C LYS A 97 1.09 -4.71 -18.89
N HIS A 98 2.26 -4.27 -19.36
CA HIS A 98 2.74 -2.89 -19.19
C HIS A 98 2.20 -1.98 -20.32
N HIS A 99 2.55 -0.71 -20.30
CA HIS A 99 2.07 0.32 -21.26
C HIS A 99 2.37 0.01 -22.74
N ASP A 100 3.35 -0.86 -23.02
CA ASP A 100 3.66 -1.31 -24.38
C ASP A 100 2.64 -2.30 -24.95
N GLY A 101 1.72 -2.82 -24.13
CA GLY A 101 0.63 -3.68 -24.56
C GLY A 101 0.98 -5.16 -24.65
N PHE A 102 2.24 -5.58 -24.37
CA PHE A 102 2.64 -6.99 -24.46
C PHE A 102 2.08 -7.81 -23.31
N CYS A 103 1.29 -8.84 -23.63
CA CYS A 103 0.60 -9.68 -22.66
C CYS A 103 1.44 -10.91 -22.26
N LEU A 104 1.67 -11.10 -20.95
CA LEU A 104 2.41 -12.22 -20.38
C LEU A 104 1.57 -13.50 -20.18
N TRP A 105 0.33 -13.53 -20.66
CA TRP A 105 -0.56 -14.70 -20.64
C TRP A 105 -1.08 -15.00 -22.06
N PRO A 106 -1.57 -16.20 -22.31
CA PRO A 106 -2.06 -16.60 -23.64
C PRO A 106 -3.45 -16.03 -23.94
N THR A 107 -3.57 -14.68 -23.87
CA THR A 107 -4.84 -13.96 -24.07
C THR A 107 -5.51 -14.32 -25.38
N GLY A 108 -6.85 -14.34 -25.40
CA GLY A 108 -7.67 -14.45 -26.61
C GLY A 108 -7.84 -13.13 -27.36
N GLN A 109 -7.42 -11.99 -26.77
CA GLN A 109 -7.79 -10.67 -27.24
C GLN A 109 -6.83 -10.06 -28.28
N THR A 110 -5.55 -10.44 -28.21
CA THR A 110 -4.50 -9.96 -29.11
C THR A 110 -3.45 -11.03 -29.42
N ASP A 111 -2.78 -10.87 -30.55
CA ASP A 111 -1.58 -11.64 -30.88
C ASP A 111 -0.30 -11.03 -30.29
N TYR A 112 -0.35 -9.80 -29.76
CA TYR A 112 0.77 -9.13 -29.11
C TYR A 112 0.96 -9.69 -27.69
N SER A 113 1.40 -10.95 -27.63
CA SER A 113 1.49 -11.71 -26.39
C SER A 113 2.53 -12.83 -26.50
N ILE A 114 2.77 -13.52 -25.40
CA ILE A 114 3.67 -14.69 -25.35
C ILE A 114 3.29 -15.78 -26.34
N LYS A 115 2.06 -15.82 -26.85
CA LYS A 115 1.66 -16.77 -27.92
C LYS A 115 2.48 -16.62 -29.21
N LYS A 116 3.02 -15.44 -29.47
CA LYS A 116 3.86 -15.17 -30.63
C LYS A 116 5.35 -15.16 -30.32
N SER A 117 5.73 -15.38 -29.05
CA SER A 117 7.13 -15.54 -28.67
C SER A 117 7.62 -16.96 -28.94
N PRO A 118 8.93 -17.18 -29.15
CA PRO A 118 9.51 -18.51 -29.25
C PRO A 118 9.55 -19.25 -27.92
N TRP A 119 9.36 -18.55 -26.81
CA TRP A 119 9.37 -19.16 -25.49
C TRP A 119 8.27 -20.23 -25.33
N LYS A 120 8.68 -21.45 -24.97
CA LYS A 120 7.79 -22.63 -24.89
C LYS A 120 6.94 -22.85 -26.15
N ASP A 121 7.46 -22.51 -27.35
CA ASP A 121 6.75 -22.58 -28.63
C ASP A 121 5.40 -21.83 -28.63
N GLY A 122 5.33 -20.68 -27.94
CA GLY A 122 4.11 -19.87 -27.80
C GLY A 122 3.03 -20.48 -26.87
N LYS A 123 3.36 -21.52 -26.10
CA LYS A 123 2.43 -22.23 -25.20
C LYS A 123 2.63 -21.87 -23.74
N GLY A 124 3.46 -20.89 -23.45
CA GLY A 124 3.75 -20.46 -22.09
C GLY A 124 2.61 -19.63 -21.48
N ASP A 125 2.64 -19.53 -20.16
CA ASP A 125 1.75 -18.69 -19.34
C ASP A 125 2.54 -18.20 -18.12
N ILE A 126 3.17 -17.05 -18.25
CA ILE A 126 3.97 -16.44 -17.15
C ILE A 126 3.07 -16.12 -15.96
N VAL A 127 1.87 -15.55 -16.20
CA VAL A 127 0.95 -15.17 -15.12
C VAL A 127 0.53 -16.42 -14.32
N GLY A 128 0.18 -17.49 -15.01
CA GLY A 128 -0.19 -18.76 -14.38
C GLY A 128 0.96 -19.43 -13.64
N ASP A 129 2.17 -19.40 -14.22
CA ASP A 129 3.37 -19.98 -13.59
C ASP A 129 3.72 -19.21 -12.30
N VAL A 130 3.73 -17.88 -12.32
CA VAL A 130 4.00 -17.01 -11.15
C VAL A 130 2.90 -17.15 -10.10
N ALA A 131 1.62 -17.17 -10.47
CA ALA A 131 0.51 -17.34 -9.54
C ALA A 131 0.59 -18.68 -8.78
N ARG A 132 0.97 -19.77 -9.46
CA ARG A 132 1.16 -21.08 -8.81
C ARG A 132 2.34 -21.07 -7.86
N SER A 133 3.47 -20.49 -8.28
CA SER A 133 4.66 -20.38 -7.44
C SER A 133 4.41 -19.49 -6.22
N ALA A 134 3.76 -18.35 -6.36
CA ALA A 134 3.40 -17.49 -5.23
C ALA A 134 2.64 -18.27 -4.15
N ARG A 135 1.60 -19.02 -4.53
CA ARG A 135 0.84 -19.88 -3.59
C ARG A 135 1.68 -20.98 -2.97
N LYS A 136 2.58 -21.62 -3.75
CA LYS A 136 3.50 -22.64 -3.24
C LYS A 136 4.40 -22.11 -2.12
N TYR A 137 4.83 -20.85 -2.22
CA TYR A 137 5.70 -20.21 -1.22
C TYR A 137 4.93 -19.39 -0.17
N GLY A 138 3.59 -19.50 -0.13
CA GLY A 138 2.75 -18.83 0.86
C GLY A 138 2.63 -17.32 0.66
N LEU A 139 2.98 -16.81 -0.52
CA LEU A 139 2.78 -15.42 -0.90
C LEU A 139 1.39 -15.24 -1.52
N LYS A 140 0.72 -14.14 -1.17
CA LYS A 140 -0.50 -13.76 -1.89
C LYS A 140 -0.13 -13.23 -3.27
N PHE A 141 -1.03 -13.40 -4.24
CA PHE A 141 -0.79 -13.01 -5.63
C PHE A 141 -1.70 -11.87 -6.05
N GLY A 142 -1.16 -10.89 -6.74
CA GLY A 142 -1.86 -9.79 -7.36
C GLY A 142 -1.42 -9.60 -8.81
N VAL A 143 -2.17 -8.80 -9.55
CA VAL A 143 -1.94 -8.53 -10.99
C VAL A 143 -1.99 -7.04 -11.25
N TYR A 144 -1.08 -6.58 -12.10
CA TYR A 144 -1.10 -5.26 -12.72
C TYR A 144 -1.53 -5.39 -14.18
N LEU A 145 -2.50 -4.61 -14.59
CA LEU A 145 -2.95 -4.48 -15.97
C LEU A 145 -2.99 -3.01 -16.37
N SER A 146 -2.02 -2.57 -17.18
CA SER A 146 -2.00 -1.19 -17.67
C SER A 146 -3.28 -0.85 -18.45
N PRO A 147 -4.03 0.19 -18.07
CA PRO A 147 -5.10 0.70 -18.91
C PRO A 147 -4.56 1.43 -20.15
N TRP A 148 -3.38 2.02 -20.08
CA TRP A 148 -2.72 2.60 -21.25
C TRP A 148 -2.12 1.50 -22.13
N ASP A 149 -2.42 1.54 -23.44
CA ASP A 149 -1.93 0.56 -24.40
C ASP A 149 -1.37 1.29 -25.63
N ARG A 150 -0.07 1.15 -25.84
CA ARG A 150 0.65 1.80 -26.96
C ARG A 150 0.70 0.96 -28.22
N HIS A 151 0.30 -0.32 -28.12
CA HIS A 151 0.29 -1.25 -29.24
C HIS A 151 -1.06 -1.31 -29.95
N ASP A 152 -2.15 -1.43 -29.18
CA ASP A 152 -3.46 -1.75 -29.75
C ASP A 152 -4.10 -0.53 -30.42
N PRO A 153 -4.43 -0.59 -31.73
CA PRO A 153 -5.00 0.54 -32.43
C PRO A 153 -6.40 0.94 -31.91
N ARG A 154 -7.12 0.03 -31.24
CA ARG A 154 -8.41 0.35 -30.61
C ARG A 154 -8.27 1.40 -29.50
N TYR A 155 -7.07 1.62 -28.97
CA TYR A 155 -6.82 2.68 -27.98
C TYR A 155 -7.23 4.07 -28.45
N GLN A 156 -7.30 4.30 -29.77
CA GLN A 156 -7.76 5.57 -30.36
C GLN A 156 -9.30 5.72 -30.31
N ASP A 157 -10.06 4.65 -30.04
CA ASP A 157 -11.51 4.64 -29.89
C ASP A 157 -11.87 4.14 -28.48
N PRO A 158 -12.25 5.02 -27.54
CA PRO A 158 -12.54 4.64 -26.16
C PRO A 158 -13.56 3.51 -26.04
N VAL A 159 -14.61 3.49 -26.87
CA VAL A 159 -15.66 2.47 -26.79
C VAL A 159 -15.15 1.08 -27.25
N ALA A 160 -14.36 1.07 -28.32
CA ALA A 160 -13.76 -0.17 -28.80
C ALA A 160 -12.67 -0.68 -27.84
N TYR A 161 -11.90 0.25 -27.26
CA TYR A 161 -10.86 -0.09 -26.31
C TYR A 161 -11.42 -0.59 -24.97
N ASP A 162 -12.44 0.05 -24.41
CA ASP A 162 -13.10 -0.42 -23.18
C ASP A 162 -13.55 -1.89 -23.31
N LYS A 163 -14.12 -2.26 -24.45
CA LYS A 163 -14.50 -3.65 -24.71
C LYS A 163 -13.32 -4.61 -24.67
N TYR A 164 -12.24 -4.22 -25.30
CA TYR A 164 -11.00 -5.00 -25.37
C TYR A 164 -10.39 -5.13 -23.96
N TYR A 165 -10.22 -4.01 -23.27
CA TYR A 165 -9.64 -3.96 -21.94
C TYR A 165 -10.43 -4.75 -20.92
N LEU A 166 -11.77 -4.66 -20.96
CA LEU A 166 -12.65 -5.44 -20.10
C LEU A 166 -12.51 -6.95 -20.34
N SER A 167 -12.29 -7.37 -21.58
CA SER A 167 -12.07 -8.79 -21.88
C SER A 167 -10.73 -9.30 -21.35
N GLU A 168 -9.65 -8.50 -21.41
CA GLU A 168 -8.36 -8.82 -20.80
C GLU A 168 -8.47 -8.89 -19.27
N LEU A 169 -9.17 -7.92 -18.67
CA LEU A 169 -9.42 -7.88 -17.23
C LEU A 169 -10.21 -9.11 -16.76
N GLU A 170 -11.23 -9.51 -17.51
CA GLU A 170 -12.02 -10.72 -17.21
C GLU A 170 -11.17 -11.98 -17.25
N GLU A 171 -10.30 -12.14 -18.27
CA GLU A 171 -9.35 -13.26 -18.34
C GLU A 171 -8.45 -13.30 -17.10
N LEU A 172 -7.83 -12.18 -16.72
CA LEU A 172 -6.93 -12.12 -15.57
C LEU A 172 -7.66 -12.32 -14.24
N ALA A 173 -8.85 -11.74 -14.08
CA ALA A 173 -9.61 -11.85 -12.86
C ALA A 173 -10.26 -13.22 -12.64
N SER A 174 -10.50 -14.00 -13.71
CA SER A 174 -11.22 -15.28 -13.60
C SER A 174 -10.31 -16.53 -13.66
N HIS A 175 -9.11 -16.44 -14.27
CA HIS A 175 -8.32 -17.64 -14.57
C HIS A 175 -7.23 -17.96 -13.52
N TYR A 176 -6.83 -17.00 -12.69
CA TYR A 176 -5.64 -17.15 -11.85
C TYR A 176 -5.92 -17.27 -10.36
N GLY A 177 -7.19 -17.54 -9.99
CA GLY A 177 -7.65 -17.70 -8.60
C GLY A 177 -7.74 -16.37 -7.85
N ASP A 178 -7.76 -16.42 -6.52
CA ASP A 178 -7.92 -15.23 -5.69
C ASP A 178 -6.74 -14.28 -5.87
N LEU A 179 -7.06 -13.00 -6.10
CA LEU A 179 -6.11 -11.90 -6.21
C LEU A 179 -6.18 -11.04 -4.94
N VAL A 180 -5.01 -10.77 -4.36
CA VAL A 180 -4.90 -9.87 -3.20
C VAL A 180 -5.08 -8.43 -3.61
N GLU A 181 -4.55 -8.08 -4.79
CA GLU A 181 -4.54 -6.73 -5.32
C GLU A 181 -4.64 -6.76 -6.85
N PHE A 182 -5.36 -5.80 -7.40
CA PHE A 182 -5.42 -5.52 -8.82
C PHE A 182 -4.95 -4.07 -9.06
N TRP A 183 -3.84 -3.93 -9.76
CA TRP A 183 -3.14 -2.68 -9.94
C TRP A 183 -3.48 -2.03 -11.27
N LEU A 184 -4.06 -0.83 -11.22
CA LEU A 184 -4.43 -0.02 -12.38
C LEU A 184 -3.54 1.22 -12.43
N ASP A 185 -2.49 1.17 -13.26
CA ASP A 185 -1.58 2.29 -13.45
C ASP A 185 -2.09 3.22 -14.56
N GLY A 186 -2.41 4.43 -14.18
CA GLY A 186 -2.91 5.44 -15.09
C GLY A 186 -1.83 6.25 -15.81
N ALA A 187 -0.53 5.99 -15.60
CA ALA A 187 0.55 6.74 -16.23
C ALA A 187 0.43 6.76 -17.77
N GLY A 188 0.64 7.92 -18.36
CA GLY A 188 0.56 8.11 -19.83
C GLY A 188 -0.85 8.13 -20.42
N SER A 189 -1.89 7.88 -19.64
CA SER A 189 -3.28 7.84 -20.11
C SER A 189 -3.94 9.21 -20.25
N GLY A 190 -3.22 10.30 -20.05
CA GLY A 190 -3.79 11.64 -20.02
C GLY A 190 -4.66 11.96 -21.25
N GLY A 191 -5.94 12.26 -21.01
CA GLY A 191 -6.91 12.57 -22.06
C GLY A 191 -7.70 11.39 -22.63
N HIS A 192 -7.35 10.13 -22.32
CA HIS A 192 -8.20 8.98 -22.64
C HIS A 192 -9.36 8.87 -21.63
N VAL A 193 -10.53 8.52 -22.10
CA VAL A 193 -11.74 8.34 -21.29
C VAL A 193 -12.03 6.86 -21.17
N TYR A 194 -11.96 6.33 -19.94
CA TYR A 194 -12.28 4.94 -19.63
C TYR A 194 -13.64 4.84 -18.94
N ASP A 195 -14.36 3.74 -19.14
CA ASP A 195 -15.54 3.38 -18.32
C ASP A 195 -15.07 2.72 -17.02
N PHE A 196 -14.50 3.50 -16.11
CA PHE A 196 -13.98 2.99 -14.84
C PHE A 196 -15.02 2.33 -13.97
N LYS A 197 -16.25 2.83 -14.01
CA LYS A 197 -17.33 2.20 -13.29
C LYS A 197 -17.49 0.75 -13.73
N LYS A 198 -17.51 0.51 -15.02
CA LYS A 198 -17.67 -0.83 -15.58
C LYS A 198 -16.42 -1.70 -15.35
N ILE A 199 -15.22 -1.12 -15.39
CA ILE A 199 -13.97 -1.81 -15.03
C ILE A 199 -14.07 -2.35 -13.60
N ILE A 200 -14.44 -1.50 -12.64
CA ILE A 200 -14.57 -1.91 -11.23
C ILE A 200 -15.73 -2.91 -11.03
N GLU A 201 -16.89 -2.70 -11.65
CA GLU A 201 -18.01 -3.62 -11.56
C GLU A 201 -17.65 -5.01 -12.11
N THR A 202 -16.92 -5.08 -13.22
CA THR A 202 -16.43 -6.34 -13.80
C THR A 202 -15.44 -7.00 -12.87
N LEU A 203 -14.45 -6.25 -12.37
CA LEU A 203 -13.47 -6.78 -11.42
C LEU A 203 -14.14 -7.34 -10.16
N ARG A 204 -15.09 -6.62 -9.57
CA ARG A 204 -15.82 -7.07 -8.38
C ARG A 204 -16.68 -8.32 -8.64
N THR A 205 -17.12 -8.55 -9.87
CA THR A 205 -17.84 -9.77 -10.22
C THR A 205 -16.99 -11.02 -10.07
N TYR A 206 -15.72 -10.97 -10.46
CA TYR A 206 -14.79 -12.10 -10.40
C TYR A 206 -13.95 -12.12 -9.14
N GLN A 207 -13.62 -10.94 -8.60
CA GLN A 207 -12.72 -10.71 -7.47
C GLN A 207 -13.36 -9.77 -6.44
N PRO A 208 -14.39 -10.21 -5.71
CA PRO A 208 -15.13 -9.33 -4.79
C PRO A 208 -14.27 -8.79 -3.64
N ASN A 209 -13.21 -9.51 -3.25
CA ASN A 209 -12.36 -9.20 -2.10
C ASN A 209 -11.00 -8.61 -2.48
N THR A 210 -10.67 -8.49 -3.76
CA THR A 210 -9.39 -7.92 -4.18
C THR A 210 -9.33 -6.44 -3.81
N LEU A 211 -8.17 -5.97 -3.36
CA LEU A 211 -7.93 -4.55 -3.24
C LEU A 211 -7.64 -3.96 -4.62
N VAL A 212 -8.22 -2.82 -4.92
CA VAL A 212 -7.96 -2.10 -6.18
C VAL A 212 -7.03 -0.92 -5.88
N PHE A 213 -5.81 -1.03 -6.35
CA PHE A 213 -4.94 0.13 -6.45
C PHE A 213 -5.29 0.90 -7.72
N ALA A 214 -5.51 2.19 -7.59
CA ALA A 214 -5.81 3.05 -8.72
C ALA A 214 -5.19 4.43 -8.55
N ASP A 215 -4.49 4.87 -9.58
CA ASP A 215 -3.84 6.18 -9.66
C ASP A 215 -4.35 6.98 -10.87
N THR A 216 -4.01 8.26 -10.92
CA THR A 216 -4.17 9.19 -12.05
C THR A 216 -5.51 9.09 -12.79
N GLY A 217 -6.52 9.83 -12.37
CA GLY A 217 -7.86 9.82 -13.03
C GLY A 217 -8.76 8.65 -12.61
N LEU A 218 -8.17 7.57 -12.10
CA LEU A 218 -8.84 6.39 -11.52
C LEU A 218 -9.09 6.53 -10.03
N PHE A 219 -8.55 7.55 -9.41
CA PHE A 219 -8.52 7.78 -7.96
C PHE A 219 -9.89 7.61 -7.27
N GLU A 220 -10.97 7.99 -7.95
CA GLU A 220 -12.33 7.91 -7.42
C GLU A 220 -12.79 6.48 -7.12
N TYR A 221 -12.22 5.49 -7.78
CA TYR A 221 -12.68 4.10 -7.81
C TYR A 221 -11.76 3.12 -7.08
N GLY A 222 -10.52 3.51 -6.75
CA GLY A 222 -9.58 2.64 -6.04
C GLY A 222 -9.90 2.48 -4.55
N ASP A 223 -9.48 1.37 -3.97
CA ASP A 223 -9.56 1.09 -2.53
C ASP A 223 -8.33 1.64 -1.78
N ALA A 224 -7.19 1.70 -2.44
CA ALA A 224 -5.95 2.34 -1.99
C ALA A 224 -5.62 3.53 -2.88
N ARG A 225 -4.66 4.33 -2.45
CA ARG A 225 -4.14 5.49 -3.19
C ARG A 225 -2.62 5.47 -3.27
N TRP A 226 -2.11 5.96 -4.39
CA TRP A 226 -0.69 6.21 -4.55
C TRP A 226 -0.22 7.40 -3.71
N VAL A 227 1.02 7.32 -3.18
CA VAL A 227 1.62 8.43 -2.42
C VAL A 227 1.93 9.65 -3.28
N GLY A 228 2.04 9.48 -4.60
CA GLY A 228 2.32 10.54 -5.57
C GLY A 228 3.79 10.67 -6.00
N THR A 229 4.66 9.80 -5.51
CA THR A 229 6.09 9.73 -5.89
C THR A 229 6.59 8.30 -5.81
N GLU A 230 7.58 7.93 -6.62
CA GLU A 230 8.23 6.61 -6.62
C GLU A 230 9.40 6.52 -5.61
N SER A 231 9.39 7.35 -4.59
CA SER A 231 10.45 7.38 -3.58
C SER A 231 10.33 6.29 -2.51
N GLY A 232 9.20 5.61 -2.44
CA GLY A 232 8.87 4.68 -1.36
C GLY A 232 8.70 5.36 0.00
N ARG A 233 8.53 6.69 0.05
CA ARG A 233 8.46 7.46 1.29
C ARG A 233 7.11 8.14 1.44
N VAL A 234 6.62 8.14 2.67
CA VAL A 234 5.34 8.73 3.05
C VAL A 234 5.57 9.81 4.08
N PRO A 235 4.80 10.92 4.05
CA PRO A 235 4.86 11.92 5.11
C PRO A 235 4.72 11.30 6.49
N TYR A 236 5.42 11.88 7.47
CA TYR A 236 5.37 11.41 8.86
C TYR A 236 3.95 11.36 9.40
N GLU A 237 3.13 12.37 9.05
CA GLU A 237 1.70 12.38 9.33
C GLU A 237 0.93 11.78 8.15
N ASN A 238 0.44 10.56 8.32
CA ASN A 238 -0.29 9.83 7.30
C ASN A 238 -1.69 9.46 7.79
N TRP A 239 -2.71 9.90 7.05
CA TRP A 239 -4.10 9.62 7.32
C TRP A 239 -4.70 8.69 6.27
N ASN A 240 -5.40 7.65 6.74
CA ASN A 240 -6.13 6.74 5.87
C ASN A 240 -7.46 7.33 5.38
N VAL A 241 -8.02 8.27 6.14
CA VAL A 241 -9.22 9.01 5.72
C VAL A 241 -8.80 10.26 4.97
N ILE A 242 -9.29 10.39 3.76
CA ILE A 242 -9.01 11.57 2.92
C ILE A 242 -10.31 12.20 2.48
N ASP A 243 -10.30 13.53 2.37
CA ASP A 243 -11.34 14.32 1.71
C ASP A 243 -10.90 14.63 0.28
N ARG A 244 -11.70 14.21 -0.68
CA ARG A 244 -11.58 14.65 -2.06
C ARG A 244 -12.95 14.99 -2.61
N HIS A 245 -13.10 16.18 -3.15
CA HIS A 245 -14.36 16.71 -3.67
C HIS A 245 -15.52 16.73 -2.64
N GLY A 246 -15.20 16.92 -1.36
CA GLY A 246 -16.21 16.97 -0.28
C GLY A 246 -16.68 15.59 0.21
N TYR A 247 -16.00 14.51 -0.14
CA TYR A 247 -16.31 13.16 0.32
C TYR A 247 -15.14 12.57 1.11
N LEU A 248 -15.41 12.22 2.36
CA LEU A 248 -14.48 11.46 3.19
C LEU A 248 -14.53 9.99 2.79
N ARG A 249 -13.37 9.37 2.59
CA ARG A 249 -13.24 7.95 2.27
C ARG A 249 -12.03 7.34 2.93
N TRP A 250 -12.13 6.07 3.30
CA TRP A 250 -10.96 5.29 3.71
C TRP A 250 -10.15 4.91 2.48
N ARG A 251 -8.92 5.41 2.40
CA ARG A 251 -7.99 5.15 1.31
C ARG A 251 -6.57 5.07 1.85
N PRO A 252 -6.13 3.89 2.29
CA PRO A 252 -4.76 3.70 2.75
C PRO A 252 -3.78 3.99 1.62
N VAL A 253 -2.59 4.44 2.02
CA VAL A 253 -1.52 4.77 1.08
C VAL A 253 -0.74 3.53 0.72
N GLU A 254 -0.43 3.38 -0.57
CA GLU A 254 0.67 2.58 -1.06
C GLU A 254 1.77 3.50 -1.59
N ALA A 255 3.01 3.19 -1.23
CA ALA A 255 4.19 3.88 -1.71
C ALA A 255 5.13 2.87 -2.34
N ASP A 256 5.38 3.08 -3.61
CA ASP A 256 6.22 2.24 -4.43
C ASP A 256 7.62 2.84 -4.64
N THR A 257 8.58 1.97 -4.85
CA THR A 257 9.93 2.34 -5.25
C THR A 257 10.65 1.15 -5.88
N PRO A 258 11.41 1.32 -6.95
CA PRO A 258 12.20 0.22 -7.48
C PRO A 258 13.38 -0.13 -6.56
N LEU A 259 13.77 -1.39 -6.54
CA LEU A 259 14.97 -1.88 -5.85
C LEU A 259 16.25 -1.26 -6.43
N ARG A 260 16.23 -0.92 -7.71
CA ARG A 260 17.29 -0.24 -8.44
C ARG A 260 16.84 1.17 -8.79
N ASP A 261 17.63 2.18 -8.43
CA ASP A 261 17.25 3.57 -8.62
C ASP A 261 16.84 3.89 -10.06
N LEU A 262 15.64 4.47 -10.21
CA LEU A 262 15.02 4.90 -11.46
C LEU A 262 14.68 3.79 -12.46
N HIS A 263 14.87 2.50 -12.10
CA HIS A 263 14.67 1.38 -13.01
C HIS A 263 13.62 0.39 -12.50
N TRP A 264 12.49 0.33 -13.18
CA TRP A 264 11.44 -0.66 -12.96
C TRP A 264 11.72 -1.96 -13.70
N PHE A 265 12.33 -1.88 -14.88
CA PHE A 265 12.80 -3.04 -15.63
C PHE A 265 14.29 -3.29 -15.38
N TRP A 266 14.73 -4.50 -15.67
CA TRP A 266 16.13 -4.85 -15.59
C TRP A 266 16.94 -4.25 -16.76
N HIS A 267 18.12 -3.72 -16.45
CA HIS A 267 19.11 -3.22 -17.41
C HIS A 267 20.45 -3.91 -17.24
N PRO A 268 21.19 -4.19 -18.32
CA PRO A 268 22.51 -4.80 -18.22
C PRO A 268 23.54 -3.84 -17.58
N ASN A 269 24.44 -4.38 -16.77
CA ASN A 269 25.54 -3.64 -16.11
C ASN A 269 25.07 -2.52 -15.16
N ASP A 270 23.91 -2.69 -14.54
CA ASP A 270 23.24 -1.68 -13.69
C ASP A 270 23.44 -1.93 -12.18
N ASP A 271 24.47 -2.65 -11.77
CA ASP A 271 24.69 -2.98 -10.34
C ASP A 271 24.90 -1.75 -9.45
N LYS A 272 25.25 -0.61 -10.05
CA LYS A 272 25.46 0.64 -9.30
C LYS A 272 24.17 1.29 -8.85
N SER A 273 23.05 1.00 -9.47
CA SER A 273 21.72 1.52 -9.13
C SER A 273 21.06 0.72 -8.00
N LEU A 274 21.61 -0.43 -7.61
CA LEU A 274 21.07 -1.26 -6.53
C LEU A 274 21.13 -0.52 -5.20
N LYS A 275 19.97 -0.24 -4.60
CA LYS A 275 19.86 0.43 -3.32
C LYS A 275 20.66 -0.27 -2.24
N SER A 276 21.33 0.51 -1.40
CA SER A 276 22.02 -0.01 -0.22
C SER A 276 21.02 -0.57 0.80
N LEU A 277 21.50 -1.41 1.71
CA LEU A 277 20.67 -1.93 2.80
C LEU A 277 20.11 -0.79 3.68
N ASP A 278 20.93 0.24 3.96
CA ASP A 278 20.51 1.38 4.79
C ASP A 278 19.41 2.21 4.12
N GLU A 279 19.49 2.41 2.79
CA GLU A 279 18.41 3.07 2.04
C GLU A 279 17.10 2.29 2.11
N LEU A 280 17.14 0.97 1.95
CA LEU A 280 15.95 0.11 2.05
C LEU A 280 15.36 0.12 3.46
N LEU A 281 16.20 0.08 4.49
CA LEU A 281 15.76 0.14 5.88
C LEU A 281 15.16 1.50 6.23
N THR A 282 15.73 2.58 5.70
CA THR A 282 15.17 3.93 5.81
C THR A 282 13.83 4.02 5.09
N THR A 283 13.72 3.43 3.90
CA THR A 283 12.46 3.35 3.16
C THR A 283 11.40 2.61 3.97
N TYR A 284 11.72 1.46 4.56
CA TYR A 284 10.79 0.72 5.41
C TYR A 284 10.30 1.55 6.61
N ASP A 285 11.24 2.19 7.33
CA ASP A 285 10.89 3.03 8.49
C ASP A 285 10.02 4.23 8.07
N GLN A 286 10.22 4.80 6.87
CA GLN A 286 9.48 5.96 6.35
C GLN A 286 8.23 5.60 5.52
N THR A 287 7.95 4.32 5.30
CA THR A 287 6.75 3.83 4.63
C THR A 287 5.89 3.06 5.60
N VAL A 288 6.29 1.83 5.94
CA VAL A 288 5.58 0.97 6.89
C VAL A 288 5.53 1.62 8.28
N GLY A 289 6.64 2.23 8.71
CA GLY A 289 6.71 2.97 9.96
C GLY A 289 5.92 4.29 9.98
N HIS A 290 5.35 4.71 8.85
CA HIS A 290 4.41 5.83 8.75
C HIS A 290 2.99 5.37 8.37
N GLY A 291 2.69 4.06 8.57
CA GLY A 291 1.36 3.50 8.42
C GLY A 291 0.91 3.28 6.96
N ALA A 292 1.85 3.18 6.03
CA ALA A 292 1.58 2.92 4.61
C ALA A 292 2.06 1.54 4.17
N GLN A 293 1.57 1.08 3.03
CA GLN A 293 2.03 -0.13 2.35
C GLN A 293 3.29 0.16 1.55
N LEU A 294 4.31 -0.67 1.69
CA LEU A 294 5.50 -0.62 0.83
C LEU A 294 5.34 -1.57 -0.35
N MET A 295 5.48 -1.05 -1.58
CA MET A 295 5.57 -1.83 -2.80
C MET A 295 6.96 -1.70 -3.41
N LEU A 296 7.79 -2.75 -3.34
CA LEU A 296 9.16 -2.75 -3.85
C LEU A 296 9.21 -3.33 -5.26
N GLY A 297 9.68 -2.54 -6.24
CA GLY A 297 9.88 -2.99 -7.61
C GLY A 297 11.09 -3.91 -7.74
N VAL A 298 10.91 -5.11 -8.28
CA VAL A 298 11.97 -6.08 -8.54
C VAL A 298 11.86 -6.55 -9.99
N ALA A 299 12.99 -6.57 -10.69
CA ALA A 299 13.01 -6.90 -12.11
C ALA A 299 13.85 -8.14 -12.40
N PRO A 300 13.25 -9.24 -12.86
CA PRO A 300 14.00 -10.35 -13.42
C PRO A 300 14.78 -9.95 -14.67
N ASP A 301 15.96 -10.53 -14.86
CA ASP A 301 16.82 -10.29 -16.02
C ASP A 301 16.33 -11.04 -17.28
N ASN A 302 17.03 -10.85 -18.40
CA ASN A 302 16.66 -11.48 -19.68
C ASN A 302 16.79 -13.01 -19.68
N ARG A 303 17.42 -13.64 -18.69
CA ARG A 303 17.37 -15.08 -18.50
C ARG A 303 16.03 -15.53 -17.90
N GLY A 304 15.30 -14.65 -17.24
CA GLY A 304 14.09 -14.93 -16.48
C GLY A 304 14.38 -15.29 -15.02
N LEU A 305 15.44 -14.76 -14.44
CA LEU A 305 15.85 -14.93 -13.04
C LEU A 305 15.98 -13.58 -12.36
N ILE A 306 15.65 -13.49 -11.08
CA ILE A 306 16.07 -12.32 -10.27
C ILE A 306 17.60 -12.38 -10.15
N PRO A 307 18.34 -11.30 -10.49
CA PRO A 307 19.81 -11.28 -10.37
C PRO A 307 20.29 -11.65 -8.98
N ASP A 308 21.43 -12.32 -8.89
CA ASP A 308 22.00 -12.78 -7.61
C ASP A 308 22.27 -11.63 -6.64
N SER A 309 22.69 -10.46 -7.15
CA SER A 309 22.87 -9.23 -6.37
C SER A 309 21.56 -8.78 -5.72
N ASP A 310 20.46 -8.81 -6.47
CA ASP A 310 19.14 -8.39 -6.02
C ASP A 310 18.55 -9.40 -5.02
N ALA A 311 18.67 -10.70 -5.30
CA ALA A 311 18.25 -11.76 -4.40
C ALA A 311 19.01 -11.69 -3.05
N THR A 312 20.32 -11.40 -3.09
CA THR A 312 21.14 -11.21 -1.90
C THR A 312 20.68 -9.99 -1.11
N ARG A 313 20.46 -8.83 -1.77
CA ARG A 313 20.00 -7.60 -1.12
C ARG A 313 18.60 -7.76 -0.51
N LEU A 314 17.68 -8.44 -1.19
CA LEU A 314 16.35 -8.76 -0.65
C LEU A 314 16.44 -9.62 0.62
N LYS A 315 17.33 -10.61 0.63
CA LYS A 315 17.57 -11.44 1.81
C LYS A 315 18.17 -10.63 2.97
N GLU A 316 19.22 -9.83 2.71
CA GLU A 316 19.83 -8.93 3.70
C GLU A 316 18.78 -8.00 4.31
N PHE A 317 17.90 -7.43 3.49
CA PHE A 317 16.83 -6.55 3.92
C PHE A 317 15.85 -7.25 4.87
N GLY A 318 15.34 -8.41 4.49
CA GLY A 318 14.44 -9.19 5.34
C GLY A 318 15.08 -9.64 6.66
N GLU A 319 16.35 -10.06 6.63
CA GLU A 319 17.11 -10.43 7.83
C GLU A 319 17.28 -9.23 8.76
N ALA A 320 17.62 -8.07 8.22
CA ALA A 320 17.81 -6.84 9.00
C ALA A 320 16.51 -6.33 9.63
N ILE A 321 15.36 -6.36 8.93
CA ILE A 321 14.05 -6.02 9.51
C ILE A 321 13.73 -6.97 10.67
N ARG A 322 13.85 -8.29 10.46
CA ARG A 322 13.59 -9.26 11.51
C ARG A 322 14.48 -9.05 12.73
N ALA A 323 15.77 -8.79 12.51
CA ALA A 323 16.72 -8.54 13.60
C ALA A 323 16.41 -7.24 14.37
N ARG A 324 16.02 -6.16 13.66
CA ARG A 324 15.66 -4.87 14.29
C ARG A 324 14.49 -4.99 15.26
N TYR A 325 13.49 -5.77 14.90
CA TYR A 325 12.24 -5.90 15.64
C TYR A 325 12.07 -7.27 16.34
N ALA A 326 13.19 -8.01 16.55
CA ALA A 326 13.16 -9.32 17.20
C ALA A 326 12.88 -9.26 18.69
N HIS A 327 13.27 -8.18 19.37
CA HIS A 327 13.20 -8.08 20.81
C HIS A 327 12.41 -6.85 21.26
N ASN A 328 11.11 -7.06 21.47
CA ASN A 328 10.23 -6.05 22.01
C ASN A 328 10.47 -5.89 23.53
N LEU A 329 11.10 -4.79 23.92
CA LEU A 329 11.41 -4.46 25.32
C LEU A 329 10.14 -4.22 26.14
N ALA A 330 9.00 -3.86 25.54
CA ALA A 330 7.77 -3.65 26.26
C ALA A 330 7.26 -4.95 26.93
N LEU A 331 7.64 -6.13 26.42
CA LEU A 331 7.31 -7.42 27.03
C LEU A 331 7.99 -7.65 28.41
N GLU A 332 9.02 -6.84 28.75
CA GLU A 332 9.68 -6.90 30.08
C GLU A 332 8.93 -6.08 31.16
N HIS A 333 7.72 -5.60 30.88
CA HIS A 333 6.95 -4.76 31.80
C HIS A 333 6.56 -5.49 33.09
N ILE A 334 6.36 -4.73 34.18
CA ILE A 334 5.72 -5.23 35.39
C ILE A 334 4.24 -5.49 35.05
N ALA A 335 3.67 -6.53 35.62
CA ALA A 335 2.26 -6.88 35.45
C ALA A 335 1.34 -5.65 35.59
N THR A 336 0.51 -5.45 34.61
CA THR A 336 -0.48 -4.37 34.46
C THR A 336 -1.89 -4.97 34.47
N SER A 337 -2.94 -4.18 34.28
CA SER A 337 -4.28 -4.72 34.07
C SER A 337 -4.34 -5.54 32.76
N ALA A 338 -5.25 -6.52 32.71
CA ALA A 338 -5.44 -7.33 31.52
C ALA A 338 -5.78 -6.46 30.27
N GLU A 339 -6.51 -5.35 30.48
CA GLU A 339 -6.85 -4.42 29.41
C GLU A 339 -5.62 -3.70 28.86
N GLN A 340 -4.67 -3.28 29.71
CA GLN A 340 -3.43 -2.66 29.26
C GLN A 340 -2.48 -3.68 28.61
N ALA A 341 -2.47 -4.92 29.12
CA ALA A 341 -1.65 -5.99 28.56
C ALA A 341 -2.00 -6.29 27.10
N ALA A 342 -3.25 -6.12 26.72
CA ALA A 342 -3.73 -6.34 25.34
C ALA A 342 -3.09 -5.45 24.28
N ALA A 343 -2.42 -4.36 24.64
CA ALA A 343 -1.62 -3.57 23.72
C ALA A 343 -0.10 -3.81 23.86
N LEU A 344 0.31 -4.82 24.64
CA LEU A 344 1.72 -5.09 24.95
C LEU A 344 2.10 -6.56 24.70
N ASP A 345 1.14 -7.41 24.31
CA ASP A 345 1.28 -8.87 24.27
C ASP A 345 1.83 -9.40 22.93
N GLY A 346 1.87 -8.56 21.90
CA GLY A 346 2.30 -8.93 20.55
C GLY A 346 1.24 -9.74 19.78
N ASP A 347 0.01 -9.81 20.29
CA ASP A 347 -1.11 -10.45 19.62
C ASP A 347 -1.87 -9.43 18.76
N PRO A 348 -1.85 -9.56 17.42
CA PRO A 348 -2.49 -8.60 16.54
C PRO A 348 -4.04 -8.60 16.64
N ASP A 349 -4.65 -9.55 17.32
CA ASP A 349 -6.10 -9.67 17.45
C ASP A 349 -6.63 -9.07 18.75
N THR A 350 -5.74 -8.51 19.59
CA THR A 350 -6.09 -7.82 20.84
C THR A 350 -5.80 -6.32 20.77
N PHE A 351 -6.42 -5.54 21.65
CA PHE A 351 -6.18 -4.10 21.74
C PHE A 351 -6.59 -3.55 23.13
N TRP A 352 -5.95 -2.46 23.50
CA TRP A 352 -6.36 -1.63 24.64
C TRP A 352 -7.33 -0.54 24.19
N SER A 353 -8.40 -0.31 24.97
CA SER A 353 -9.36 0.76 24.77
C SER A 353 -9.13 1.91 25.75
N ALA A 354 -9.28 3.14 25.30
CA ALA A 354 -9.30 4.31 26.16
C ALA A 354 -10.44 4.20 27.20
N PRO A 355 -10.17 4.39 28.49
CA PRO A 355 -11.19 4.19 29.51
C PRO A 355 -12.42 5.08 29.33
N ASN A 356 -13.62 4.50 29.51
CA ASN A 356 -14.91 5.20 29.50
C ASN A 356 -15.20 6.03 28.24
N GLY A 357 -14.73 5.58 27.06
CA GLY A 357 -14.92 6.30 25.80
C GLY A 357 -14.20 7.67 25.76
N SER A 358 -13.13 7.80 26.53
CA SER A 358 -12.40 9.06 26.62
C SER A 358 -11.67 9.41 25.33
N HIS A 359 -11.71 10.67 24.92
CA HIS A 359 -10.91 11.22 23.82
C HIS A 359 -9.48 11.59 24.24
N HIS A 360 -9.14 11.37 25.52
CA HIS A 360 -7.82 11.59 26.10
C HIS A 360 -7.53 10.40 27.03
N ALA A 361 -6.40 9.74 26.83
CA ALA A 361 -6.07 8.55 27.62
C ALA A 361 -4.57 8.33 27.68
N THR A 362 -4.12 7.54 28.67
CA THR A 362 -2.72 7.15 28.80
C THR A 362 -2.61 5.65 28.99
N LEU A 363 -1.73 5.02 28.21
CA LEU A 363 -1.26 3.67 28.41
C LEU A 363 0.12 3.75 29.07
N GLU A 364 0.22 3.47 30.36
CA GLU A 364 1.47 3.52 31.12
C GLU A 364 2.09 2.14 31.27
N VAL A 365 3.40 2.04 31.01
CA VAL A 365 4.19 0.82 31.07
C VAL A 365 5.32 1.03 32.09
N ASN A 366 5.39 0.15 33.08
CA ASN A 366 6.38 0.20 34.16
C ASN A 366 7.32 -1.01 34.06
N PHE A 367 8.61 -0.78 34.24
CA PHE A 367 9.66 -1.81 34.16
C PHE A 367 10.31 -2.04 35.53
N PRO A 368 10.72 -3.30 35.83
CA PRO A 368 11.37 -3.62 37.11
C PRO A 368 12.76 -2.97 37.22
N ARG A 369 13.34 -2.58 36.14
CA ARG A 369 14.63 -1.86 36.00
C ARG A 369 14.58 -0.88 34.83
N PRO A 370 15.40 0.17 34.82
CA PRO A 370 15.48 1.03 33.65
C PRO A 370 15.89 0.26 32.39
N ILE A 371 15.18 0.48 31.29
CA ILE A 371 15.49 -0.05 29.96
C ILE A 371 15.98 1.08 29.06
N THR A 372 16.84 0.77 28.09
CA THR A 372 17.31 1.72 27.08
C THR A 372 16.69 1.39 25.76
N PHE A 373 16.07 2.39 25.09
CA PHE A 373 15.41 2.22 23.81
C PHE A 373 15.49 3.51 22.98
N ASN A 374 15.29 3.39 21.65
CA ASN A 374 15.33 4.52 20.70
C ASN A 374 14.26 4.42 19.63
N ARG A 375 13.34 3.49 19.75
CA ARG A 375 12.14 3.36 18.90
C ARG A 375 10.94 3.05 19.77
N ALA A 376 9.81 3.69 19.42
CA ALA A 376 8.49 3.28 19.86
C ALA A 376 7.67 2.90 18.61
N LEU A 377 7.11 1.70 18.60
CA LEU A 377 6.20 1.24 17.58
C LEU A 377 4.80 1.21 18.18
N THR A 378 3.88 1.95 17.55
CA THR A 378 2.49 2.03 17.98
C THR A 378 1.57 1.64 16.81
N MET A 379 0.50 0.89 17.08
CA MET A 379 -0.51 0.52 16.09
C MET A 379 -1.91 0.83 16.64
N GLU A 380 -2.76 1.45 15.80
CA GLU A 380 -4.19 1.56 16.10
C GLU A 380 -4.94 0.31 15.64
N TRP A 381 -6.02 -0.03 16.36
CA TRP A 381 -7.00 -1.01 15.92
C TRP A 381 -7.93 -0.38 14.87
N LEU A 382 -7.61 -0.59 13.59
CA LEU A 382 -8.25 0.13 12.48
C LEU A 382 -9.67 -0.31 12.11
N ASN A 383 -10.14 -1.47 12.60
CA ASN A 383 -11.48 -1.99 12.25
C ASN A 383 -12.61 -0.99 12.57
N ASP A 384 -12.37 -0.11 13.54
CA ASP A 384 -13.30 0.94 13.95
C ASP A 384 -13.01 2.30 13.31
N GLY A 385 -11.89 2.45 12.64
CA GLY A 385 -11.41 3.68 12.03
C GLY A 385 -10.05 4.12 12.60
N GLN A 386 -9.54 5.25 12.11
CA GLN A 386 -8.33 5.90 12.61
C GLN A 386 -8.75 7.10 13.45
N HIS A 387 -8.57 7.05 14.76
CA HIS A 387 -9.15 8.02 15.68
C HIS A 387 -8.15 8.93 16.37
N VAL A 388 -6.91 8.47 16.60
CA VAL A 388 -5.89 9.29 17.27
C VAL A 388 -5.52 10.48 16.41
N GLN A 389 -5.65 11.69 16.97
CA GLN A 389 -5.38 12.96 16.29
C GLN A 389 -4.18 13.71 16.88
N LYS A 390 -3.74 13.30 18.06
CA LYS A 390 -2.52 13.79 18.69
C LYS A 390 -2.10 12.85 19.81
N TYR A 391 -0.83 12.48 19.82
CA TYR A 391 -0.24 11.68 20.88
C TYR A 391 1.21 12.09 21.16
N ALA A 392 1.72 11.60 22.31
CA ALA A 392 3.13 11.68 22.65
C ALA A 392 3.60 10.38 23.28
N VAL A 393 4.85 9.99 23.01
CA VAL A 393 5.58 9.00 23.80
C VAL A 393 6.39 9.74 24.86
N GLU A 394 6.20 9.37 26.12
CA GLU A 394 6.79 10.10 27.24
C GLU A 394 7.51 9.13 28.20
N ILE A 395 8.59 9.62 28.82
CA ILE A 395 9.31 8.93 29.90
C ILE A 395 9.17 9.71 31.20
N TRP A 396 9.17 9.00 32.33
CA TRP A 396 9.21 9.66 33.63
C TRP A 396 10.64 10.11 33.95
N ASP A 397 10.83 11.42 34.01
CA ASP A 397 12.07 12.04 34.47
C ASP A 397 12.09 12.04 36.01
N VAL A 398 12.91 11.19 36.62
CA VAL A 398 13.01 11.03 38.08
C VAL A 398 13.54 12.31 38.74
N GLN A 399 14.49 13.02 38.07
CA GLN A 399 15.10 14.22 38.66
C GLN A 399 14.11 15.38 38.65
N ALA A 400 13.39 15.55 37.55
CA ALA A 400 12.40 16.62 37.42
C ALA A 400 11.03 16.26 38.03
N SER A 401 10.83 15.00 38.45
CA SER A 401 9.55 14.45 38.91
C SER A 401 8.36 14.77 37.99
N LYS A 402 8.57 14.62 36.70
CA LYS A 402 7.57 14.90 35.67
C LYS A 402 7.74 14.02 34.44
N TRP A 403 6.67 13.91 33.65
CA TRP A 403 6.71 13.32 32.34
C TRP A 403 7.45 14.22 31.34
N LYS A 404 8.31 13.61 30.51
CA LYS A 404 9.08 14.26 29.45
C LYS A 404 8.75 13.61 28.12
N LYS A 405 8.29 14.38 27.16
CA LYS A 405 8.08 13.94 25.79
C LYS A 405 9.43 13.56 25.14
N ILE A 406 9.43 12.42 24.43
CA ILE A 406 10.55 11.95 23.61
C ILE A 406 10.17 11.80 22.14
N ALA A 407 8.86 11.67 21.84
CA ALA A 407 8.28 11.76 20.51
C ALA A 407 6.86 12.32 20.61
N GLU A 408 6.37 12.94 19.56
CA GLU A 408 4.99 13.37 19.41
C GLU A 408 4.58 13.42 17.95
N ALA A 409 3.31 13.12 17.65
CA ALA A 409 2.74 13.15 16.31
C ALA A 409 1.21 13.32 16.35
N GLN A 410 0.60 13.47 15.16
CA GLN A 410 -0.85 13.60 15.03
C GLN A 410 -1.53 12.26 14.72
N ALA A 411 -0.92 11.43 13.87
CA ALA A 411 -1.53 10.20 13.40
C ALA A 411 -0.70 8.97 13.80
N ILE A 412 -1.37 7.92 14.26
CA ILE A 412 -0.77 6.60 14.43
C ILE A 412 -1.06 5.74 13.18
N GLY A 413 -2.32 5.42 12.93
CA GLY A 413 -2.73 4.57 11.82
C GLY A 413 -2.34 3.11 12.01
N HIS A 414 -2.14 2.38 10.90
CA HIS A 414 -1.82 0.96 10.94
C HIS A 414 -0.55 0.68 11.76
N LYS A 415 0.52 1.42 11.51
CA LYS A 415 1.79 1.31 12.24
C LYS A 415 2.53 2.66 12.23
N LYS A 416 3.00 3.06 13.39
CA LYS A 416 3.84 4.24 13.56
C LYS A 416 5.13 3.85 14.27
N ILE A 417 6.25 4.20 13.68
CA ILE A 417 7.58 4.00 14.27
C ILE A 417 8.20 5.36 14.58
N ASP A 418 8.13 5.75 15.84
CA ASP A 418 8.78 6.95 16.33
C ASP A 418 10.27 6.69 16.58
N THR A 419 11.12 7.54 16.03
CA THR A 419 12.57 7.45 16.12
C THR A 419 13.12 8.61 16.95
N PHE A 420 13.97 8.30 17.95
CA PHE A 420 14.57 9.32 18.80
C PHE A 420 15.95 8.89 19.30
N THR A 421 16.71 9.83 19.87
CA THR A 421 17.99 9.51 20.53
C THR A 421 17.76 8.51 21.67
N PRO A 422 18.66 7.53 21.89
CA PRO A 422 18.50 6.55 22.97
C PRO A 422 18.21 7.21 24.31
N VAL A 423 17.15 6.75 24.97
CA VAL A 423 16.75 7.17 26.32
C VAL A 423 16.71 5.96 27.25
N THR A 424 16.93 6.21 28.54
CA THR A 424 16.84 5.16 29.58
C THR A 424 15.79 5.55 30.61
N ALA A 425 14.78 4.68 30.83
CA ALA A 425 13.70 4.93 31.76
C ALA A 425 13.13 3.64 32.32
N SER A 426 12.52 3.71 33.53
CA SER A 426 11.76 2.62 34.13
C SER A 426 10.25 2.81 34.02
N ARG A 427 9.80 3.98 33.56
CA ARG A 427 8.38 4.27 33.30
C ARG A 427 8.26 4.98 31.95
N VAL A 428 7.40 4.44 31.10
CA VAL A 428 7.12 4.97 29.76
C VAL A 428 5.60 5.05 29.62
N ARG A 429 5.08 6.01 28.87
CA ARG A 429 3.66 6.01 28.52
C ARG A 429 3.43 6.48 27.08
N LEU A 430 2.41 5.90 26.46
CA LEU A 430 1.74 6.47 25.33
C LEU A 430 0.65 7.41 25.87
N ASN A 431 0.77 8.71 25.59
CA ASN A 431 -0.18 9.73 26.00
C ASN A 431 -1.00 10.17 24.79
N ILE A 432 -2.26 9.75 24.71
CA ILE A 432 -3.20 10.18 23.67
C ILE A 432 -3.76 11.54 24.12
N GLU A 433 -3.30 12.60 23.47
CA GLU A 433 -3.68 13.97 23.80
C GLU A 433 -5.00 14.39 23.13
N SER A 434 -5.38 13.75 22.02
CA SER A 434 -6.66 13.98 21.33
C SER A 434 -7.01 12.81 20.44
N SER A 435 -8.29 12.43 20.41
CA SER A 435 -8.85 11.50 19.42
C SER A 435 -10.26 11.92 19.00
N SER A 436 -10.68 11.52 17.79
CA SER A 436 -12.01 11.82 17.25
C SER A 436 -13.10 10.93 17.84
N SER A 437 -12.75 9.78 18.40
CA SER A 437 -13.60 8.84 19.12
C SER A 437 -12.77 8.15 20.21
N GLU A 438 -13.30 7.13 20.87
CA GLU A 438 -12.53 6.25 21.75
C GLU A 438 -11.32 5.69 20.99
N ALA A 439 -10.12 5.84 21.57
CA ALA A 439 -8.91 5.33 20.96
C ALA A 439 -8.72 3.85 21.29
N HIS A 440 -8.42 3.06 20.27
CA HIS A 440 -8.10 1.64 20.38
C HIS A 440 -6.66 1.42 19.93
N ILE A 441 -5.78 1.02 20.85
CA ILE A 441 -4.36 0.75 20.57
C ILE A 441 -4.15 -0.75 20.49
N ARG A 442 -3.79 -1.21 19.30
CA ARG A 442 -3.51 -2.62 18.99
C ARG A 442 -2.19 -3.07 19.61
N GLU A 443 -1.14 -2.22 19.46
CA GLU A 443 0.19 -2.51 19.96
C GLU A 443 0.93 -1.24 20.39
N PHE A 444 1.71 -1.35 21.47
CA PHE A 444 2.71 -0.37 21.87
C PHE A 444 4.00 -1.10 22.26
N GLN A 445 5.02 -1.00 21.43
CA GLN A 445 6.25 -1.78 21.49
C GLN A 445 7.46 -0.84 21.57
N LEU A 446 8.54 -1.29 22.22
CA LEU A 446 9.77 -0.51 22.41
C LEU A 446 10.99 -1.31 21.93
N TYR A 447 11.91 -0.64 21.23
CA TYR A 447 13.08 -1.30 20.65
C TYR A 447 14.36 -0.46 20.84
N LEU A 448 15.50 -1.16 20.96
CA LEU A 448 16.82 -0.57 20.87
C LEU A 448 17.49 -1.03 19.57
N ILE A 449 17.60 -0.11 18.61
CA ILE A 449 18.23 -0.38 17.32
C ILE A 449 19.63 0.26 17.34
N HIS A 450 20.68 -0.57 17.14
CA HIS A 450 22.05 -0.14 17.06
C HIS A 450 22.43 0.28 15.63
N GLY A 451 23.27 1.31 15.50
CA GLY A 451 23.80 1.75 14.20
C GLY A 451 22.84 2.56 13.32
N ALA A 452 21.60 2.84 13.77
CA ALA A 452 20.70 3.72 13.05
C ALA A 452 21.10 5.18 13.28
N GLU A 453 21.38 5.93 12.21
CA GLU A 453 21.47 7.39 12.32
C GLU A 453 20.13 7.93 12.82
N THR A 454 20.18 8.69 13.90
CA THR A 454 19.00 9.42 14.40
C THR A 454 18.79 10.65 13.53
N THR A 455 18.15 10.49 12.39
CA THR A 455 17.57 11.64 11.71
C THR A 455 16.32 12.00 12.50
N ALA A 456 16.43 13.02 13.33
CA ALA A 456 15.24 13.67 13.90
C ALA A 456 14.38 14.20 12.75
N PRO A 457 13.04 14.20 12.88
CA PRO A 457 12.11 14.66 11.86
C PRO A 457 12.32 16.13 11.52
#